data_d283aacdfb0938469f4c792092770bf6
#
_entry.id   d283aacdfb0938469f4c792092770bf6
#
_cell.length_a   1.000
_cell.length_b   1.000
_cell.length_c   1.000
_cell.angle_alpha   90.00
_cell.angle_beta   90.00
_cell.angle_gamma   90.00
#
_symmetry.space_group_name_H-M   'P 1'
#
loop_
_entity.id
_entity.type
_entity.pdbx_description
1 polymer ?
#
loop_
_entity_poly.entity_id
_entity_poly.type
_entity_poly.pdbx_seq_one_letter_code
_entity_poly.pdbx_strand_id
1 'polypeptide(L)'
;LRDLRRRSVLHLAEAMDDDPEHSACAAGLALDLFDGLHPWHGMGDDSRELLEASALLANVGLFVSHSEHHKHSYYLIRHSDRLAGFTDHEIEMIALVARYHRKSAPKAKHVEFARLRPDDQERVRALAGILRVAIALDRSHDGRVGKVKVTSDNGSGALRLGVVASGGQDLALELETAGGFGESGTTFYG
;
A
#
# COMPACT_ATOMS: atom_id res chain seq x y z
N LEU A 1 -14.55 -2.55 17.41
CA LEU A 1 -13.20 -3.11 17.19
C LEU A 1 -12.44 -2.33 16.11
N ARG A 2 -13.05 -2.08 14.92
CA ARG A 2 -12.42 -1.31 13.82
C ARG A 2 -11.93 0.06 14.28
N ASP A 3 -12.71 0.82 15.03
CA ASP A 3 -12.29 2.14 15.54
C ASP A 3 -11.09 2.06 16.48
N LEU A 4 -10.99 1.01 17.29
CA LEU A 4 -9.83 0.78 18.16
C LEU A 4 -8.58 0.49 17.32
N ARG A 5 -8.69 -0.43 16.36
CA ARG A 5 -7.62 -0.79 15.43
C ARG A 5 -7.10 0.44 14.67
N ARG A 6 -8.01 1.17 14.03
CA ARG A 6 -7.65 2.36 13.27
C ARG A 6 -6.98 3.44 14.13
N ARG A 7 -7.49 3.70 15.34
CA ARG A 7 -6.86 4.64 16.28
C ARG A 7 -5.46 4.19 16.70
N SER A 8 -5.25 2.91 16.93
CA SER A 8 -3.93 2.39 17.30
C SER A 8 -2.91 2.55 16.18
N VAL A 9 -3.32 2.34 14.92
CA VAL A 9 -2.49 2.57 13.72
C VAL A 9 -2.14 4.05 13.59
N LEU A 10 -3.12 4.94 13.66
CA LEU A 10 -2.90 6.39 13.56
C LEU A 10 -1.96 6.89 14.67
N HIS A 11 -2.13 6.41 15.89
CA HIS A 11 -1.28 6.78 17.01
C HIS A 11 0.20 6.34 16.81
N LEU A 12 0.41 5.16 16.23
CA LEU A 12 1.76 4.71 15.89
C LEU A 12 2.35 5.55 14.74
N ALA A 13 1.55 5.85 13.71
CA ALA A 13 1.97 6.69 12.59
C ALA A 13 2.34 8.11 13.06
N GLU A 14 1.47 8.77 13.84
CA GLU A 14 1.72 10.10 14.40
C GLU A 14 3.01 10.18 15.22
N ALA A 15 3.39 9.09 15.88
CA ALA A 15 4.60 9.03 16.70
C ALA A 15 5.90 8.86 15.88
N MET A 16 5.82 8.33 14.66
CA MET A 16 6.99 7.85 13.89
C MET A 16 7.04 8.27 12.43
N ASP A 17 5.96 8.81 11.86
CA ASP A 17 5.91 9.28 10.48
C ASP A 17 6.15 10.80 10.44
N ASP A 18 7.12 11.23 9.66
CA ASP A 18 7.45 12.65 9.46
C ASP A 18 6.64 13.30 8.32
N ASP A 19 5.92 12.49 7.53
CA ASP A 19 5.03 12.95 6.45
C ASP A 19 3.67 12.21 6.49
N PRO A 20 2.86 12.45 7.53
CA PRO A 20 1.58 11.76 7.69
C PRO A 20 0.55 12.12 6.61
N GLU A 21 0.69 13.27 5.95
CA GLU A 21 -0.20 13.69 4.85
C GLU A 21 0.03 12.81 3.62
N HIS A 22 1.28 12.55 3.26
CA HIS A 22 1.62 11.62 2.19
C HIS A 22 1.11 10.20 2.50
N SER A 23 1.36 9.70 3.72
CA SER A 23 0.89 8.38 4.11
C SER A 23 -0.65 8.26 4.08
N ALA A 24 -1.38 9.31 4.48
CA ALA A 24 -2.83 9.36 4.40
C ALA A 24 -3.33 9.41 2.94
N CYS A 25 -2.66 10.18 2.08
CA CYS A 25 -2.95 10.23 0.64
C CYS A 25 -2.73 8.86 0.01
N ALA A 26 -1.57 8.25 0.24
CA ALA A 26 -1.26 6.90 -0.26
C ALA A 26 -2.27 5.85 0.22
N ALA A 27 -2.72 5.93 1.49
CA ALA A 27 -3.75 5.05 2.01
C ALA A 27 -5.09 5.24 1.28
N GLY A 28 -5.52 6.47 1.04
CA GLY A 28 -6.74 6.76 0.27
C GLY A 28 -6.68 6.18 -1.15
N LEU A 29 -5.58 6.40 -1.86
CA LEU A 29 -5.36 5.87 -3.21
C LEU A 29 -5.29 4.33 -3.22
N ALA A 30 -4.66 3.72 -2.21
CA ALA A 30 -4.60 2.28 -2.07
C ALA A 30 -6.00 1.67 -1.88
N LEU A 31 -6.85 2.32 -1.10
CA LEU A 31 -8.24 1.89 -0.89
C LEU A 31 -9.09 2.07 -2.15
N ASP A 32 -8.93 3.16 -2.90
CA ASP A 32 -9.59 3.35 -4.20
C ASP A 32 -9.21 2.23 -5.17
N LEU A 33 -7.92 1.88 -5.26
CA LEU A 33 -7.42 0.78 -6.07
C LEU A 33 -7.98 -0.57 -5.60
N PHE A 34 -7.96 -0.82 -4.30
CA PHE A 34 -8.49 -2.06 -3.73
C PHE A 34 -9.97 -2.24 -4.08
N ASP A 35 -10.78 -1.22 -3.84
CA ASP A 35 -12.21 -1.24 -4.11
C ASP A 35 -12.50 -1.39 -5.62
N GLY A 36 -11.73 -0.68 -6.47
CA GLY A 36 -11.85 -0.78 -7.92
C GLY A 36 -11.40 -2.11 -8.50
N LEU A 37 -10.43 -2.78 -7.88
CA LEU A 37 -9.91 -4.09 -8.27
C LEU A 37 -10.67 -5.28 -7.65
N HIS A 38 -11.67 -5.02 -6.81
CA HIS A 38 -12.43 -6.07 -6.12
C HIS A 38 -12.97 -7.19 -7.03
N PRO A 39 -13.49 -6.90 -8.25
CA PRO A 39 -13.96 -7.96 -9.15
C PRO A 39 -12.90 -9.01 -9.54
N TRP A 40 -11.62 -8.66 -9.43
CA TRP A 40 -10.51 -9.54 -9.80
C TRP A 40 -9.83 -10.23 -8.61
N HIS A 41 -9.68 -9.55 -7.48
CA HIS A 41 -9.02 -10.15 -6.31
C HIS A 41 -9.99 -10.80 -5.32
N GLY A 42 -11.24 -10.36 -5.25
CA GLY A 42 -12.27 -10.93 -4.36
C GLY A 42 -11.97 -10.88 -2.86
N MET A 43 -10.94 -10.14 -2.45
CA MET A 43 -10.57 -10.02 -1.02
C MET A 43 -11.60 -9.18 -0.26
N GLY A 44 -11.89 -9.58 0.99
CA GLY A 44 -12.88 -8.93 1.83
C GLY A 44 -12.35 -7.73 2.64
N ASP A 45 -13.23 -7.24 3.50
CA ASP A 45 -13.01 -6.07 4.36
C ASP A 45 -11.82 -6.21 5.31
N ASP A 46 -11.50 -7.42 5.74
CA ASP A 46 -10.31 -7.72 6.55
C ASP A 46 -9.02 -7.37 5.82
N SER A 47 -8.91 -7.74 4.55
CA SER A 47 -7.75 -7.40 3.72
C SER A 47 -7.68 -5.90 3.41
N ARG A 48 -8.83 -5.26 3.25
CA ARG A 48 -8.93 -3.82 3.08
C ARG A 48 -8.41 -3.07 4.31
N GLU A 49 -8.76 -3.53 5.52
CA GLU A 49 -8.27 -2.97 6.78
C GLU A 49 -6.75 -3.16 6.94
N LEU A 50 -6.21 -4.34 6.59
CA LEU A 50 -4.77 -4.59 6.61
C LEU A 50 -4.03 -3.68 5.62
N LEU A 51 -4.58 -3.44 4.43
CA LEU A 51 -4.01 -2.53 3.44
C LEU A 51 -3.95 -1.09 3.95
N GLU A 52 -5.06 -0.58 4.54
CA GLU A 52 -5.10 0.76 5.13
C GLU A 52 -4.01 0.90 6.21
N ALA A 53 -3.94 -0.04 7.13
CA ALA A 53 -2.94 -0.04 8.19
C ALA A 53 -1.51 -0.08 7.63
N SER A 54 -1.26 -0.92 6.62
CA SER A 54 0.05 -1.02 5.98
C SER A 54 0.47 0.27 5.27
N ALA A 55 -0.47 0.93 4.61
CA ALA A 55 -0.22 2.19 3.91
C ALA A 55 0.12 3.32 4.89
N LEU A 56 -0.66 3.45 5.97
CA LEU A 56 -0.42 4.45 7.03
C LEU A 56 0.90 4.22 7.79
N LEU A 57 1.42 2.99 7.82
CA LEU A 57 2.63 2.62 8.54
C LEU A 57 3.84 2.34 7.63
N ALA A 58 3.69 2.46 6.31
CA ALA A 58 4.76 2.11 5.36
C ALA A 58 6.05 2.90 5.58
N ASN A 59 5.94 4.15 6.03
CA ASN A 59 7.06 5.09 6.17
C ASN A 59 7.57 5.24 7.62
N VAL A 60 6.98 4.59 8.62
CA VAL A 60 7.44 4.71 10.02
C VAL A 60 8.91 4.31 10.21
N GLY A 61 9.46 3.50 9.32
CA GLY A 61 10.88 3.14 9.34
C GLY A 61 11.84 4.29 9.04
N LEU A 62 11.36 5.39 8.44
CA LEU A 62 12.15 6.63 8.26
C LEU A 62 12.58 7.22 9.60
N PHE A 63 11.82 7.00 10.66
CA PHE A 63 12.19 7.36 12.02
C PHE A 63 13.55 6.77 12.46
N VAL A 64 13.91 5.60 11.94
CA VAL A 64 15.19 4.95 12.22
C VAL A 64 16.26 5.42 11.23
N SER A 65 15.99 5.32 9.92
CA SER A 65 16.93 5.70 8.86
C SER A 65 16.24 5.71 7.49
N HIS A 66 16.67 6.60 6.59
CA HIS A 66 16.27 6.59 5.18
C HIS A 66 16.77 5.34 4.44
N SER A 67 17.98 4.86 4.80
CA SER A 67 18.53 3.64 4.21
C SER A 67 17.69 2.43 4.63
N GLU A 68 17.18 1.69 3.65
CA GLU A 68 16.38 0.49 3.87
C GLU A 68 15.17 0.66 4.81
N HIS A 69 14.57 1.87 4.85
CA HIS A 69 13.48 2.19 5.78
C HIS A 69 12.31 1.19 5.72
N HIS A 70 12.05 0.55 4.57
CA HIS A 70 11.03 -0.50 4.44
C HIS A 70 11.29 -1.71 5.37
N LYS A 71 12.56 -2.05 5.63
CA LYS A 71 12.92 -3.09 6.60
C LYS A 71 12.75 -2.58 8.03
N HIS A 72 13.06 -1.32 8.28
CA HIS A 72 12.83 -0.68 9.58
C HIS A 72 11.33 -0.58 9.88
N SER A 73 10.51 -0.24 8.86
CA SER A 73 9.03 -0.25 8.99
C SER A 73 8.54 -1.64 9.39
N TYR A 74 8.99 -2.69 8.71
CA TYR A 74 8.66 -4.06 9.09
C TYR A 74 8.98 -4.33 10.57
N TYR A 75 10.19 -4.01 11.01
CA TYR A 75 10.62 -4.27 12.38
C TYR A 75 9.78 -3.50 13.40
N LEU A 76 9.56 -2.20 13.18
CA LEU A 76 8.80 -1.34 14.09
C LEU A 76 7.33 -1.79 14.18
N ILE A 77 6.71 -2.16 13.09
CA ILE A 77 5.33 -2.67 13.07
C ILE A 77 5.26 -4.02 13.78
N ARG A 78 6.13 -4.97 13.40
CA ARG A 78 6.12 -6.34 13.91
C ARG A 78 6.31 -6.43 15.42
N HIS A 79 7.12 -5.54 15.98
CA HIS A 79 7.48 -5.53 17.41
C HIS A 79 6.79 -4.42 18.21
N SER A 80 5.79 -3.75 17.63
CA SER A 80 5.01 -2.73 18.33
C SER A 80 3.99 -3.38 19.26
N ASP A 81 3.97 -2.94 20.51
CA ASP A 81 2.91 -3.22 21.49
C ASP A 81 1.70 -2.26 21.37
N ARG A 82 1.76 -1.30 20.45
CA ARG A 82 0.75 -0.24 20.28
C ARG A 82 -0.39 -0.59 19.35
N LEU A 83 -0.28 -1.67 18.55
CA LEU A 83 -1.30 -2.07 17.58
C LEU A 83 -2.42 -2.88 18.27
N ALA A 84 -3.23 -2.17 19.05
CA ALA A 84 -4.32 -2.77 19.80
C ALA A 84 -5.44 -3.29 18.89
N GLY A 85 -5.95 -4.47 19.23
CA GLY A 85 -7.08 -5.10 18.54
C GLY A 85 -6.68 -5.99 17.35
N PHE A 86 -5.44 -5.94 16.87
CA PHE A 86 -4.92 -6.85 15.87
C PHE A 86 -4.35 -8.13 16.52
N THR A 87 -4.51 -9.25 15.84
CA THR A 87 -3.83 -10.50 16.19
C THR A 87 -2.35 -10.44 15.76
N ASP A 88 -1.51 -11.30 16.35
CA ASP A 88 -0.10 -11.41 15.97
C ASP A 88 0.08 -11.73 14.47
N HIS A 89 -0.80 -12.56 13.91
CA HIS A 89 -0.82 -12.87 12.48
C HIS A 89 -1.18 -11.66 11.61
N GLU A 90 -2.17 -10.87 12.00
CA GLU A 90 -2.54 -9.65 11.27
C GLU A 90 -1.40 -8.61 11.33
N ILE A 91 -0.74 -8.46 12.47
CA ILE A 91 0.44 -7.59 12.61
C ILE A 91 1.58 -8.03 11.67
N GLU A 92 1.84 -9.35 11.58
CA GLU A 92 2.81 -9.88 10.62
C GLU A 92 2.43 -9.55 9.17
N MET A 93 1.15 -9.70 8.81
CA MET A 93 0.66 -9.36 7.47
C MET A 93 0.85 -7.87 7.17
N ILE A 94 0.45 -6.99 8.09
CA ILE A 94 0.63 -5.52 7.96
C ILE A 94 2.12 -5.20 7.78
N ALA A 95 2.99 -5.76 8.62
CA ALA A 95 4.43 -5.52 8.57
C ALA A 95 5.05 -5.96 7.24
N LEU A 96 4.65 -7.13 6.70
CA LEU A 96 5.14 -7.63 5.42
C LEU A 96 4.64 -6.78 4.24
N VAL A 97 3.37 -6.39 4.21
CA VAL A 97 2.84 -5.50 3.17
C VAL A 97 3.59 -4.16 3.20
N ALA A 98 3.80 -3.57 4.38
CA ALA A 98 4.60 -2.37 4.54
C ALA A 98 6.05 -2.56 4.08
N ARG A 99 6.69 -3.70 4.39
CA ARG A 99 8.06 -4.01 3.94
C ARG A 99 8.19 -4.03 2.43
N TYR A 100 7.18 -4.56 1.72
CA TYR A 100 7.22 -4.75 0.28
C TYR A 100 6.64 -3.59 -0.53
N HIS A 101 6.36 -2.44 0.10
CA HIS A 101 5.90 -1.24 -0.62
C HIS A 101 6.96 -0.66 -1.57
N ARG A 102 8.25 -1.03 -1.41
CA ARG A 102 9.36 -0.61 -2.26
C ARG A 102 10.44 -1.70 -2.40
N LYS A 103 11.44 -1.42 -3.23
CA LYS A 103 12.52 -2.37 -3.55
C LYS A 103 11.99 -3.65 -4.19
N SER A 104 12.44 -4.81 -3.74
CA SER A 104 12.04 -6.08 -4.33
C SER A 104 10.65 -6.53 -3.88
N ALA A 105 9.94 -7.22 -4.76
CA ALA A 105 8.75 -7.98 -4.41
C ALA A 105 9.07 -9.13 -3.42
N PRO A 106 8.05 -9.70 -2.74
CA PRO A 106 8.24 -10.88 -1.89
C PRO A 106 8.85 -12.04 -2.65
N LYS A 107 9.85 -12.70 -2.04
CA LYS A 107 10.56 -13.85 -2.62
C LYS A 107 10.58 -15.01 -1.64
N ALA A 108 10.61 -16.25 -2.16
CA ALA A 108 10.68 -17.46 -1.34
C ALA A 108 11.89 -17.53 -0.39
N LYS A 109 12.97 -16.81 -0.70
CA LYS A 109 14.15 -16.69 0.17
C LYS A 109 13.97 -15.75 1.37
N HIS A 110 12.91 -14.96 1.40
CA HIS A 110 12.58 -14.09 2.54
C HIS A 110 11.87 -14.93 3.59
N VAL A 111 12.57 -15.25 4.67
CA VAL A 111 12.16 -16.25 5.67
C VAL A 111 10.79 -15.94 6.27
N GLU A 112 10.54 -14.68 6.63
CA GLU A 112 9.28 -14.24 7.24
C GLU A 112 8.11 -14.45 6.28
N PHE A 113 8.30 -14.10 5.01
CA PHE A 113 7.30 -14.30 3.97
C PHE A 113 7.09 -15.79 3.65
N ALA A 114 8.18 -16.57 3.58
CA ALA A 114 8.12 -18.00 3.26
C ALA A 114 7.39 -18.84 4.32
N ARG A 115 7.31 -18.36 5.56
CA ARG A 115 6.58 -19.01 6.66
C ARG A 115 5.07 -18.85 6.58
N LEU A 116 4.58 -17.91 5.79
CA LEU A 116 3.15 -17.72 5.59
C LEU A 116 2.55 -18.90 4.82
N ARG A 117 1.27 -19.17 5.05
CA ARG A 117 0.50 -20.08 4.22
C ARG A 117 0.41 -19.54 2.79
N PRO A 118 0.26 -20.38 1.77
CA PRO A 118 0.17 -19.95 0.37
C PRO A 118 -0.86 -18.84 0.12
N ASP A 119 -2.05 -18.94 0.70
CA ASP A 119 -3.11 -17.95 0.55
C ASP A 119 -2.70 -16.58 1.14
N ASP A 120 -2.00 -16.58 2.28
CA ASP A 120 -1.50 -15.36 2.90
C ASP A 120 -0.33 -14.77 2.12
N GLN A 121 0.51 -15.60 1.49
CA GLN A 121 1.56 -15.13 0.59
C GLN A 121 0.98 -14.41 -0.63
N GLU A 122 -0.08 -14.95 -1.23
CA GLU A 122 -0.78 -14.31 -2.35
C GLU A 122 -1.44 -13.01 -1.92
N ARG A 123 -2.07 -13.00 -0.74
CA ARG A 123 -2.65 -11.80 -0.14
C ARG A 123 -1.59 -10.71 0.05
N VAL A 124 -0.44 -11.03 0.63
CA VAL A 124 0.67 -10.06 0.82
C VAL A 124 1.16 -9.53 -0.52
N ARG A 125 1.33 -10.38 -1.54
CA ARG A 125 1.75 -9.94 -2.89
C ARG A 125 0.76 -8.96 -3.49
N ALA A 126 -0.53 -9.27 -3.43
CA ALA A 126 -1.58 -8.43 -3.99
C ALA A 126 -1.66 -7.07 -3.26
N LEU A 127 -1.72 -7.08 -1.93
CA LEU A 127 -1.80 -5.85 -1.13
C LEU A 127 -0.54 -4.99 -1.27
N ALA A 128 0.65 -5.58 -1.27
CA ALA A 128 1.90 -4.86 -1.50
C ALA A 128 1.97 -4.27 -2.92
N GLY A 129 1.46 -4.98 -3.92
CA GLY A 129 1.35 -4.47 -5.30
C GLY A 129 0.45 -3.24 -5.40
N ILE A 130 -0.73 -3.30 -4.79
CA ILE A 130 -1.66 -2.16 -4.71
C ILE A 130 -1.00 -0.97 -4.01
N LEU A 131 -0.36 -1.20 -2.87
CA LEU A 131 0.32 -0.15 -2.09
C LEU A 131 1.45 0.50 -2.88
N ARG A 132 2.23 -0.27 -3.64
CA ARG A 132 3.31 0.26 -4.50
C ARG A 132 2.78 1.22 -5.55
N VAL A 133 1.68 0.88 -6.20
CA VAL A 133 1.03 1.76 -7.19
C VAL A 133 0.52 3.03 -6.51
N ALA A 134 -0.16 2.90 -5.38
CA ALA A 134 -0.69 4.05 -4.63
C ALA A 134 0.42 5.04 -4.23
N ILE A 135 1.53 4.54 -3.68
CA ILE A 135 2.69 5.38 -3.29
C ILE A 135 3.35 6.01 -4.52
N ALA A 136 3.42 5.30 -5.64
CA ALA A 136 3.97 5.84 -6.88
C ALA A 136 3.12 6.98 -7.44
N LEU A 137 1.80 6.92 -7.27
CA LEU A 137 0.86 7.96 -7.70
C LEU A 137 0.95 9.25 -6.85
N ASP A 138 1.45 9.19 -5.63
CA ASP A 138 1.71 10.37 -4.78
C ASP A 138 3.21 10.59 -4.53
N ARG A 139 4.04 10.29 -5.53
CA ARG A 139 5.50 10.39 -5.40
C ARG A 139 6.02 11.79 -5.08
N SER A 140 5.35 12.82 -5.57
CA SER A 140 5.71 14.23 -5.29
C SER A 140 5.31 14.68 -3.89
N HIS A 141 4.58 13.88 -3.13
CA HIS A 141 4.12 14.17 -1.77
C HIS A 141 3.30 15.45 -1.64
N ASP A 142 2.53 15.80 -2.66
CA ASP A 142 1.74 17.03 -2.68
C ASP A 142 0.24 16.79 -2.97
N GLY A 143 -0.17 15.51 -2.97
CA GLY A 143 -1.57 15.14 -3.14
C GLY A 143 -2.15 15.50 -4.50
N ARG A 144 -1.34 15.57 -5.56
CA ARG A 144 -1.82 15.90 -6.93
C ARG A 144 -2.85 14.92 -7.44
N VAL A 145 -2.73 13.66 -7.08
CA VAL A 145 -3.71 12.62 -7.40
C VAL A 145 -4.74 12.55 -6.29
N GLY A 146 -5.95 13.01 -6.57
CA GLY A 146 -7.05 13.02 -5.60
C GLY A 146 -7.81 11.70 -5.54
N LYS A 147 -7.90 10.98 -6.66
CA LYS A 147 -8.68 9.74 -6.77
C LYS A 147 -8.19 8.86 -7.91
N VAL A 148 -8.35 7.53 -7.75
CA VAL A 148 -8.11 6.56 -8.81
C VAL A 148 -9.39 5.80 -9.12
N LYS A 149 -9.68 5.62 -10.42
CA LYS A 149 -10.78 4.78 -10.89
C LYS A 149 -10.20 3.62 -11.69
N VAL A 150 -10.68 2.42 -11.45
CA VAL A 150 -10.31 1.22 -12.21
C VAL A 150 -11.45 0.88 -13.17
N THR A 151 -11.12 0.71 -14.44
CA THR A 151 -12.06 0.26 -15.46
C THR A 151 -11.46 -0.91 -16.23
N SER A 152 -12.30 -1.83 -16.69
CA SER A 152 -11.87 -2.91 -17.58
C SER A 152 -12.14 -2.53 -19.02
N ASP A 153 -11.23 -2.87 -19.92
CA ASP A 153 -11.46 -2.83 -21.35
C ASP A 153 -12.09 -4.17 -21.78
N ASN A 154 -13.37 -4.13 -22.11
CA ASN A 154 -14.17 -5.31 -22.46
C ASN A 154 -13.68 -6.09 -23.69
N GLY A 155 -12.70 -5.58 -24.43
CA GLY A 155 -12.17 -6.24 -25.63
C GLY A 155 -10.78 -6.86 -25.47
N SER A 156 -9.94 -6.35 -24.58
CA SER A 156 -8.53 -6.76 -24.45
C SER A 156 -8.20 -7.48 -23.12
N GLY A 157 -9.13 -7.47 -22.16
CA GLY A 157 -8.85 -7.92 -20.79
C GLY A 157 -7.91 -7.02 -20.01
N ALA A 158 -7.55 -5.87 -20.56
CA ALA A 158 -6.69 -4.89 -19.90
C ALA A 158 -7.45 -4.10 -18.85
N LEU A 159 -6.77 -3.78 -17.75
CA LEU A 159 -7.26 -2.86 -16.72
C LEU A 159 -6.73 -1.46 -17.02
N ARG A 160 -7.62 -0.47 -16.96
CA ARG A 160 -7.27 0.94 -17.10
C ARG A 160 -7.40 1.63 -15.75
N LEU A 161 -6.37 2.36 -15.38
CA LEU A 161 -6.37 3.23 -14.21
C LEU A 161 -6.63 4.66 -14.69
N GLY A 162 -7.80 5.19 -14.37
CA GLY A 162 -8.13 6.60 -14.56
C GLY A 162 -7.71 7.38 -13.33
N VAL A 163 -6.86 8.39 -13.51
CA VAL A 163 -6.36 9.23 -12.43
C VAL A 163 -7.08 10.57 -12.46
N VAL A 164 -7.61 10.99 -11.31
CA VAL A 164 -8.30 12.27 -11.17
C VAL A 164 -7.40 13.22 -10.38
N ALA A 165 -7.02 14.32 -11.01
CA ALA A 165 -6.19 15.33 -10.40
C ALA A 165 -6.91 16.09 -9.26
N SER A 166 -6.17 16.43 -8.22
CA SER A 166 -6.59 17.38 -7.21
C SER A 166 -6.27 18.80 -7.71
N GLY A 167 -7.29 19.56 -8.14
CA GLY A 167 -7.11 20.97 -8.46
C GLY A 167 -6.36 21.29 -9.78
N GLY A 168 -6.34 20.37 -10.76
CA GLY A 168 -5.79 20.62 -12.10
C GLY A 168 -4.25 20.66 -12.19
N GLN A 169 -3.57 20.02 -11.26
CA GLN A 169 -2.11 19.87 -11.27
C GLN A 169 -1.61 18.90 -12.34
N ASP A 170 -0.33 19.02 -12.69
CA ASP A 170 0.32 18.11 -13.64
C ASP A 170 0.58 16.74 -12.99
N LEU A 171 0.12 15.66 -13.60
CA LEU A 171 0.23 14.28 -13.13
C LEU A 171 1.31 13.48 -13.89
N ALA A 172 2.07 14.10 -14.79
CA ALA A 172 3.00 13.37 -15.67
C ALA A 172 4.04 12.54 -14.90
N LEU A 173 4.56 13.08 -13.81
CA LEU A 173 5.58 12.38 -12.99
C LEU A 173 5.03 11.13 -12.30
N GLU A 174 3.85 11.24 -11.71
CA GLU A 174 3.17 10.13 -11.03
C GLU A 174 2.80 9.02 -12.00
N LEU A 175 2.26 9.39 -13.16
CA LEU A 175 1.86 8.45 -14.21
C LEU A 175 3.07 7.67 -14.76
N GLU A 176 4.19 8.34 -15.03
CA GLU A 176 5.42 7.70 -15.49
C GLU A 176 5.96 6.72 -14.42
N THR A 177 5.97 7.11 -13.17
CA THR A 177 6.47 6.28 -12.08
C THR A 177 5.58 5.05 -11.85
N ALA A 178 4.27 5.19 -11.89
CA ALA A 178 3.34 4.08 -11.74
C ALA A 178 3.44 3.09 -12.93
N GLY A 179 3.62 3.58 -14.15
CA GLY A 179 3.83 2.76 -15.35
C GLY A 179 5.08 1.89 -15.30
N GLY A 180 6.13 2.33 -14.61
CA GLY A 180 7.38 1.58 -14.46
C GLY A 180 7.33 0.35 -13.56
N PHE A 181 6.21 0.06 -12.90
CA PHE A 181 6.05 -1.09 -12.01
C PHE A 181 5.37 -2.30 -12.64
N GLY A 182 4.90 -2.22 -13.89
CA GLY A 182 4.25 -3.32 -14.57
C GLY A 182 5.13 -3.88 -15.70
N GLU A 183 5.64 -5.09 -15.56
CA GLU A 183 6.31 -5.81 -16.65
C GLU A 183 5.34 -6.30 -17.75
N SER A 184 4.08 -5.97 -17.70
CA SER A 184 3.11 -6.32 -18.72
C SER A 184 2.02 -5.26 -18.88
N GLY A 185 2.23 -4.38 -19.83
CA GLY A 185 1.15 -3.74 -20.59
C GLY A 185 0.22 -2.79 -19.86
N THR A 186 0.64 -2.12 -18.80
CA THR A 186 -0.19 -1.10 -18.16
C THR A 186 -0.10 0.20 -18.95
N THR A 187 -1.17 0.57 -19.64
CA THR A 187 -1.27 1.82 -20.39
C THR A 187 -2.05 2.83 -19.55
N PHE A 188 -1.40 3.94 -19.21
CA PHE A 188 -2.06 5.07 -18.55
C PHE A 188 -2.52 6.08 -19.61
N TYR A 189 -3.77 6.54 -19.50
CA TYR A 189 -4.31 7.66 -20.28
C TYR A 189 -4.67 8.78 -19.29
N GLY A 190 -4.07 9.96 -19.49
CA GLY A 190 -4.39 11.20 -18.78
C GLY A 190 -5.71 11.79 -19.20
#